data_5a03342dcbdc8a200ceee2da6d7a4f6b
#
_entry.id   5a03342dcbdc8a200ceee2da6d7a4f6b
#
_cell.length_a   1.000
_cell.length_b   1.000
_cell.length_c   1.000
_cell.angle_alpha   90.00
_cell.angle_beta   90.00
_cell.angle_gamma   90.00
#
_symmetry.space_group_name_H-M   'P 1'
#
loop_
_entity.id
_entity.type
_entity.pdbx_description
1 polymer ?
#
loop_
_entity_poly.entity_id
_entity_poly.type
_entity_poly.pdbx_seq_one_letter_code
_entity_poly.pdbx_strand_id
1 'polypeptide(L)'
;YPYENVLPKGTEWTKGSLILKKGTVLGAGAQALLFEAGIENIRVWKRPSAAILATGHEIAEAGARSSAGRHSSNAVYLMNLLSGMGLTDTAIFYARDEANSIADRLEVLAQSFDFVITVGGTGQGKSDVLRLALKRAGAKQSEDQTKLSSSLPFVCANLKDAVLFGLPGNPLGFVNIVQRVVLPVIWQSFRTDPFFVRRQKVFMGFDYEGKAGDICVQLAPFEGKVIALPVQKGSGRSSAFRDAAAVIPNPQGRKIEAGEAVEAQMFFNGLLG
;
A
#
# COMPACT_ATOMS: atom_id res chain seq x y z
N TYR A 1 -39.60 -31.17 24.04
CA TYR A 1 -38.83 -32.05 24.91
C TYR A 1 -38.11 -31.23 25.99
N PRO A 2 -37.95 -31.79 27.25
CA PRO A 2 -37.14 -31.13 28.26
C PRO A 2 -35.71 -30.92 27.72
N TYR A 3 -35.18 -29.71 27.90
CA TYR A 3 -33.85 -29.31 27.42
C TYR A 3 -33.69 -29.07 25.92
N GLU A 4 -34.76 -29.04 25.14
CA GLU A 4 -34.71 -28.60 23.75
C GLU A 4 -34.19 -27.15 23.70
N ASN A 5 -33.18 -26.89 22.89
CA ASN A 5 -32.45 -25.60 22.77
C ASN A 5 -31.62 -25.20 24.01
N VAL A 6 -31.35 -26.07 24.96
CA VAL A 6 -30.43 -25.83 26.07
C VAL A 6 -29.09 -26.51 25.80
N LEU A 7 -28.02 -25.69 25.65
CA LEU A 7 -26.66 -26.21 25.53
C LEU A 7 -26.12 -26.58 26.91
N PRO A 8 -25.72 -27.83 27.16
CA PRO A 8 -25.06 -28.21 28.41
C PRO A 8 -23.77 -27.43 28.63
N LYS A 9 -23.42 -27.18 29.90
CA LYS A 9 -22.17 -26.53 30.26
C LYS A 9 -20.96 -27.25 29.67
N GLY A 10 -20.08 -26.52 28.97
CA GLY A 10 -18.88 -27.08 28.35
C GLY A 10 -19.08 -27.64 26.95
N THR A 11 -20.26 -27.47 26.33
CA THR A 11 -20.53 -27.94 24.96
C THR A 11 -19.67 -27.22 23.93
N GLU A 12 -19.50 -25.89 24.05
CA GLU A 12 -18.72 -25.10 23.09
C GLU A 12 -17.23 -25.06 23.47
N TRP A 13 -16.95 -24.76 24.73
CA TRP A 13 -15.58 -24.77 25.26
C TRP A 13 -15.55 -25.12 26.76
N THR A 14 -14.43 -25.66 27.17
CA THR A 14 -14.13 -25.98 28.58
C THR A 14 -13.02 -25.04 29.07
N LYS A 15 -12.81 -25.03 30.40
CA LYS A 15 -11.72 -24.26 30.99
C LYS A 15 -10.37 -24.69 30.39
N GLY A 16 -9.64 -23.76 29.80
CA GLY A 16 -8.37 -23.99 29.13
C GLY A 16 -8.47 -24.21 27.62
N SER A 17 -9.68 -24.20 27.04
CA SER A 17 -9.85 -24.23 25.58
C SER A 17 -9.23 -23.00 24.94
N LEU A 18 -8.59 -23.18 23.80
CA LEU A 18 -8.03 -22.08 23.00
C LEU A 18 -9.17 -21.42 22.20
N ILE A 19 -9.55 -20.19 22.56
CA ILE A 19 -10.59 -19.42 21.87
C ILE A 19 -10.04 -18.81 20.57
N LEU A 20 -8.91 -18.11 20.63
CA LEU A 20 -8.24 -17.49 19.48
C LEU A 20 -6.75 -17.76 19.50
N LYS A 21 -6.18 -17.97 18.33
CA LYS A 21 -4.71 -18.10 18.18
C LYS A 21 -4.04 -16.73 18.23
N LYS A 22 -2.78 -16.66 18.68
CA LYS A 22 -1.94 -15.49 18.56
C LYS A 22 -1.81 -15.10 17.08
N GLY A 23 -1.98 -13.80 16.77
CA GLY A 23 -1.95 -13.29 15.40
C GLY A 23 -3.33 -13.25 14.71
N THR A 24 -4.40 -13.75 15.36
CA THR A 24 -5.77 -13.62 14.83
C THR A 24 -6.15 -12.15 14.71
N VAL A 25 -6.65 -11.75 13.54
CA VAL A 25 -7.23 -10.42 13.33
C VAL A 25 -8.55 -10.33 14.10
N LEU A 26 -8.68 -9.30 14.95
CA LEU A 26 -9.85 -9.10 15.79
C LEU A 26 -11.00 -8.44 15.02
N GLY A 27 -11.56 -9.17 14.05
CA GLY A 27 -12.81 -8.80 13.40
C GLY A 27 -14.03 -9.00 14.34
N ALA A 28 -15.23 -8.66 13.87
CA ALA A 28 -16.46 -8.71 14.65
C ALA A 28 -16.71 -10.06 15.32
N GLY A 29 -16.53 -11.17 14.57
CA GLY A 29 -16.72 -12.52 15.11
C GLY A 29 -15.73 -12.88 16.23
N ALA A 30 -14.45 -12.52 16.07
CA ALA A 30 -13.44 -12.76 17.10
C ALA A 30 -13.74 -11.95 18.38
N GLN A 31 -14.20 -10.73 18.24
CA GLN A 31 -14.60 -9.89 19.38
C GLN A 31 -15.83 -10.46 20.10
N ALA A 32 -16.83 -10.94 19.36
CA ALA A 32 -18.01 -11.58 19.93
C ALA A 32 -17.63 -12.84 20.72
N LEU A 33 -16.77 -13.71 20.18
CA LEU A 33 -16.27 -14.89 20.87
C LEU A 33 -15.52 -14.57 22.16
N LEU A 34 -14.68 -13.54 22.18
CA LEU A 34 -13.96 -13.10 23.36
C LEU A 34 -14.94 -12.60 24.44
N PHE A 35 -15.93 -11.82 24.03
CA PHE A 35 -16.97 -11.32 24.94
C PHE A 35 -17.79 -12.45 25.56
N GLU A 36 -18.24 -13.41 24.75
CA GLU A 36 -18.97 -14.58 25.20
C GLU A 36 -18.15 -15.47 26.16
N ALA A 37 -16.84 -15.59 25.90
CA ALA A 37 -15.91 -16.28 26.80
C ALA A 37 -15.58 -15.50 28.09
N GLY A 38 -16.14 -14.32 28.30
CA GLY A 38 -15.87 -13.46 29.46
C GLY A 38 -14.47 -12.85 29.50
N ILE A 39 -13.80 -12.71 28.32
CA ILE A 39 -12.47 -12.14 28.20
C ILE A 39 -12.58 -10.65 27.90
N GLU A 40 -12.40 -9.82 28.93
CA GLU A 40 -12.54 -8.37 28.82
C GLU A 40 -11.26 -7.67 28.33
N ASN A 41 -10.10 -8.21 28.66
CA ASN A 41 -8.80 -7.58 28.37
C ASN A 41 -7.87 -8.53 27.62
N ILE A 42 -7.36 -8.08 26.49
CA ILE A 42 -6.38 -8.81 25.68
C ILE A 42 -5.22 -7.91 25.30
N ARG A 43 -4.05 -8.50 25.11
CA ARG A 43 -2.88 -7.80 24.55
C ARG A 43 -2.92 -7.91 23.03
N VAL A 44 -2.83 -6.76 22.37
CA VAL A 44 -2.79 -6.65 20.90
C VAL A 44 -1.48 -6.00 20.46
N TRP A 45 -1.10 -6.22 19.21
CA TRP A 45 -0.03 -5.44 18.61
C TRP A 45 -0.49 -4.00 18.39
N LYS A 46 0.38 -3.03 18.73
CA LYS A 46 0.14 -1.63 18.36
C LYS A 46 0.07 -1.52 16.84
N ARG A 47 -0.92 -0.81 16.32
CA ARG A 47 -0.95 -0.46 14.89
C ARG A 47 0.17 0.51 14.59
N PRO A 48 0.87 0.35 13.45
CA PRO A 48 1.89 1.30 13.05
C PRO A 48 1.26 2.64 12.67
N SER A 49 2.09 3.68 12.73
CA SER A 49 1.76 5.04 12.30
C SER A 49 2.48 5.38 11.00
N ALA A 50 1.91 6.27 10.17
CA ALA A 50 2.49 6.64 8.89
C ALA A 50 2.41 8.15 8.62
N ALA A 51 3.53 8.76 8.24
CA ALA A 51 3.58 10.11 7.71
C ALA A 51 3.72 10.07 6.19
N ILE A 52 2.89 10.83 5.49
CA ILE A 52 2.96 11.02 4.05
C ILE A 52 3.53 12.42 3.78
N LEU A 53 4.75 12.49 3.26
CA LEU A 53 5.41 13.76 2.95
C LEU A 53 5.27 14.06 1.46
N ALA A 54 4.36 14.97 1.12
CA ALA A 54 4.18 15.45 -0.24
C ALA A 54 5.22 16.54 -0.56
N THR A 55 5.99 16.34 -1.64
CA THR A 55 7.03 17.27 -2.09
C THR A 55 6.73 17.82 -3.48
N GLY A 56 6.98 19.11 -3.70
CA GLY A 56 6.80 19.76 -5.00
C GLY A 56 6.71 21.28 -4.86
N HIS A 57 7.20 22.01 -5.86
CA HIS A 57 7.09 23.48 -5.90
C HIS A 57 5.65 23.96 -6.12
N GLU A 58 4.81 23.09 -6.67
CA GLU A 58 3.40 23.36 -7.02
C GLU A 58 2.42 22.92 -5.94
N ILE A 59 2.92 22.32 -4.84
CA ILE A 59 2.08 21.85 -3.76
C ILE A 59 1.84 22.99 -2.78
N ALA A 60 0.60 23.45 -2.71
CA ALA A 60 0.18 24.43 -1.71
C ALA A 60 0.14 23.78 -0.33
N GLU A 61 0.67 24.47 0.68
CA GLU A 61 0.45 24.11 2.08
C GLU A 61 -1.06 24.05 2.36
N ALA A 62 -1.48 23.07 3.15
CA ALA A 62 -2.89 22.94 3.53
C ALA A 62 -3.37 24.24 4.22
N GLY A 63 -4.33 24.92 3.60
CA GLY A 63 -4.84 26.22 4.07
C GLY A 63 -4.49 27.43 3.19
N ALA A 64 -3.45 27.38 2.35
CA ALA A 64 -3.22 28.39 1.35
C ALA A 64 -4.13 28.11 0.14
N ARG A 65 -5.22 28.87 0.00
CA ARG A 65 -5.98 28.96 -1.26
C ARG A 65 -5.14 29.69 -2.30
N SER A 66 -4.10 29.01 -2.78
CA SER A 66 -3.36 29.50 -3.95
C SER A 66 -4.10 29.01 -5.18
N SER A 67 -4.45 29.93 -6.04
CA SER A 67 -5.06 29.68 -7.35
C SER A 67 -4.17 28.84 -8.30
N ALA A 68 -2.96 28.50 -7.89
CA ALA A 68 -1.97 27.72 -8.64
C ALA A 68 -1.50 26.43 -7.94
N GLY A 69 -1.88 26.19 -6.67
CA GLY A 69 -1.41 25.02 -5.91
C GLY A 69 -2.18 23.77 -6.28
N ARG A 70 -1.50 22.73 -6.75
CA ARG A 70 -2.08 21.41 -6.95
C ARG A 70 -2.05 20.62 -5.65
N HIS A 71 -3.18 20.04 -5.29
CA HIS A 71 -3.22 19.06 -4.21
C HIS A 71 -2.52 17.77 -4.66
N SER A 72 -1.77 17.13 -3.75
CA SER A 72 -1.15 15.84 -4.04
C SER A 72 -2.21 14.73 -4.05
N SER A 73 -2.77 14.42 -5.22
CA SER A 73 -3.70 13.30 -5.38
C SER A 73 -3.10 11.96 -4.94
N ASN A 74 -1.79 11.77 -5.16
CA ASN A 74 -1.05 10.60 -4.69
C ASN A 74 -1.09 10.49 -3.16
N ALA A 75 -0.90 11.60 -2.42
CA ALA A 75 -0.93 11.59 -0.97
C ALA A 75 -2.32 11.26 -0.43
N VAL A 76 -3.38 11.83 -1.02
CA VAL A 76 -4.77 11.54 -0.65
C VAL A 76 -5.13 10.09 -0.94
N TYR A 77 -4.73 9.56 -2.10
CA TYR A 77 -4.93 8.16 -2.45
C TYR A 77 -4.28 7.23 -1.42
N LEU A 78 -3.01 7.47 -1.07
CA LEU A 78 -2.27 6.66 -0.10
C LEU A 78 -2.90 6.74 1.29
N MET A 79 -3.27 7.93 1.76
CA MET A 79 -3.91 8.10 3.05
C MET A 79 -5.19 7.27 3.16
N ASN A 80 -6.05 7.28 2.13
CA ASN A 80 -7.28 6.51 2.11
C ASN A 80 -7.01 4.99 2.08
N LEU A 81 -6.00 4.52 1.34
CA LEU A 81 -5.60 3.12 1.36
C LEU A 81 -5.11 2.67 2.73
N LEU A 82 -4.22 3.45 3.36
CA LEU A 82 -3.69 3.14 4.69
C LEU A 82 -4.80 3.15 5.74
N SER A 83 -5.71 4.10 5.69
CA SER A 83 -6.91 4.13 6.53
C SER A 83 -7.78 2.89 6.35
N GLY A 84 -8.02 2.47 5.11
CA GLY A 84 -8.75 1.23 4.78
C GLY A 84 -8.04 -0.04 5.28
N MET A 85 -6.72 -0.01 5.44
CA MET A 85 -5.96 -1.09 6.10
C MET A 85 -6.03 -1.02 7.63
N GLY A 86 -6.62 0.03 8.18
CA GLY A 86 -6.74 0.25 9.61
C GLY A 86 -5.57 1.03 10.23
N LEU A 87 -4.72 1.68 9.45
CA LEU A 87 -3.78 2.68 9.96
C LEU A 87 -4.52 4.00 10.18
N THR A 88 -5.04 4.17 11.37
CA THR A 88 -5.78 5.39 11.72
C THR A 88 -4.86 6.56 12.12
N ASP A 89 -3.63 6.26 12.52
CA ASP A 89 -2.59 7.24 12.82
C ASP A 89 -1.77 7.53 11.56
N THR A 90 -2.39 8.23 10.61
CA THR A 90 -1.79 8.62 9.33
C THR A 90 -2.04 10.10 9.07
N ALA A 91 -0.99 10.85 8.70
CA ALA A 91 -1.08 12.28 8.43
C ALA A 91 -0.29 12.68 7.17
N ILE A 92 -0.78 13.73 6.47
CA ILE A 92 -0.12 14.31 5.31
C ILE A 92 0.65 15.56 5.76
N PHE A 93 1.91 15.62 5.38
CA PHE A 93 2.82 16.73 5.58
C PHE A 93 3.31 17.25 4.23
N TYR A 94 3.84 18.48 4.23
CA TYR A 94 4.33 19.13 3.02
C TYR A 94 5.75 19.64 3.23
N ALA A 95 6.57 19.56 2.18
CA ALA A 95 7.89 20.18 2.12
C ALA A 95 8.12 20.78 0.74
N ARG A 96 8.94 21.84 0.69
CA ARG A 96 9.45 22.35 -0.58
C ARG A 96 10.35 21.31 -1.21
N ASP A 97 10.41 21.28 -2.55
CA ASP A 97 11.27 20.36 -3.32
C ASP A 97 12.76 20.80 -3.26
N GLU A 98 13.24 20.93 -2.03
CA GLU A 98 14.59 21.34 -1.66
C GLU A 98 15.18 20.34 -0.67
N ALA A 99 16.42 19.90 -0.91
CA ALA A 99 17.03 18.82 -0.13
C ALA A 99 17.10 19.13 1.39
N ASN A 100 17.33 20.37 1.78
CA ASN A 100 17.35 20.75 3.19
C ASN A 100 15.95 20.67 3.81
N SER A 101 14.95 21.29 3.14
CA SER A 101 13.56 21.28 3.62
C SER A 101 13.02 19.86 3.78
N ILE A 102 13.35 18.96 2.85
CA ILE A 102 12.96 17.57 2.92
C ILE A 102 13.71 16.86 4.06
N ALA A 103 15.04 17.07 4.20
CA ALA A 103 15.84 16.41 5.23
C ALA A 103 15.35 16.76 6.65
N ASP A 104 15.14 18.07 6.92
CA ASP A 104 14.64 18.55 8.22
C ASP A 104 13.29 17.91 8.57
N ARG A 105 12.39 17.83 7.58
CA ARG A 105 11.08 17.17 7.77
C ARG A 105 11.22 15.67 8.02
N LEU A 106 12.07 14.98 7.27
CA LEU A 106 12.31 13.53 7.45
C LEU A 106 12.83 13.22 8.86
N GLU A 107 13.77 14.03 9.39
CA GLU A 107 14.31 13.85 10.73
C GLU A 107 13.25 13.97 11.83
N VAL A 108 12.35 14.94 11.70
CA VAL A 108 11.24 15.15 12.64
C VAL A 108 10.22 14.02 12.53
N LEU A 109 9.80 13.68 11.32
CA LEU A 109 8.78 12.65 11.10
C LEU A 109 9.25 11.25 11.51
N ALA A 110 10.52 10.91 11.26
CA ALA A 110 11.10 9.64 11.66
C ALA A 110 11.23 9.43 13.19
N GLN A 111 11.04 10.47 14.00
CA GLN A 111 10.95 10.35 15.46
C GLN A 111 9.56 10.01 15.95
N SER A 112 8.54 10.31 15.14
CA SER A 112 7.14 10.26 15.57
C SER A 112 6.33 9.17 14.86
N PHE A 113 6.79 8.70 13.69
CA PHE A 113 6.07 7.76 12.86
C PHE A 113 6.92 6.52 12.54
N ASP A 114 6.28 5.36 12.48
CA ASP A 114 6.93 4.10 12.13
C ASP A 114 7.29 4.04 10.62
N PHE A 115 6.46 4.68 9.78
CA PHE A 115 6.67 4.80 8.34
C PHE A 115 6.65 6.26 7.89
N VAL A 116 7.58 6.64 7.01
CA VAL A 116 7.58 7.93 6.34
C VAL A 116 7.62 7.72 4.83
N ILE A 117 6.61 8.19 4.12
CA ILE A 117 6.43 7.93 2.70
C ILE A 117 6.46 9.26 1.95
N THR A 118 7.53 9.52 1.19
CA THR A 118 7.62 10.72 0.37
C THR A 118 6.93 10.50 -0.97
N VAL A 119 6.17 11.48 -1.42
CA VAL A 119 5.40 11.45 -2.65
C VAL A 119 5.76 12.65 -3.52
N GLY A 120 6.36 12.38 -4.67
CA GLY A 120 6.92 13.40 -5.55
C GLY A 120 8.46 13.41 -5.53
N GLY A 121 9.06 14.30 -6.31
CA GLY A 121 10.52 14.49 -6.29
C GLY A 121 11.37 13.38 -6.91
N THR A 122 10.78 12.32 -7.49
CA THR A 122 11.53 11.19 -8.11
C THR A 122 11.52 11.23 -9.65
N GLY A 123 11.11 12.33 -10.29
CA GLY A 123 11.20 12.53 -11.73
C GLY A 123 12.65 12.66 -12.22
N GLN A 124 12.89 12.52 -13.54
CA GLN A 124 14.23 12.69 -14.13
C GLN A 124 14.85 14.02 -13.69
N GLY A 125 16.01 13.96 -13.00
CA GLY A 125 16.69 15.09 -12.37
C GLY A 125 16.25 15.42 -10.93
N LYS A 126 15.08 14.96 -10.47
CA LYS A 126 14.57 15.20 -9.11
C LYS A 126 14.82 14.04 -8.14
N SER A 127 15.15 12.86 -8.62
CA SER A 127 15.64 11.75 -7.80
C SER A 127 16.89 12.14 -6.98
N ASP A 128 17.67 13.09 -7.47
CA ASP A 128 18.87 13.58 -6.81
C ASP A 128 18.53 14.42 -5.56
N VAL A 129 17.43 15.18 -5.57
CA VAL A 129 17.00 16.00 -4.42
C VAL A 129 16.62 15.12 -3.24
N LEU A 130 15.79 14.09 -3.46
CA LEU A 130 15.40 13.17 -2.40
C LEU A 130 16.60 12.34 -1.88
N ARG A 131 17.46 11.84 -2.78
CA ARG A 131 18.67 11.11 -2.38
C ARG A 131 19.62 11.97 -1.56
N LEU A 132 19.78 13.24 -1.95
CA LEU A 132 20.58 14.20 -1.20
C LEU A 132 19.95 14.48 0.17
N ALA A 133 18.63 14.65 0.25
CA ALA A 133 17.91 14.84 1.50
C ALA A 133 18.08 13.63 2.45
N LEU A 134 17.91 12.42 1.93
CA LEU A 134 18.12 11.19 2.70
C LEU A 134 19.55 11.07 3.24
N LYS A 135 20.55 11.40 2.40
CA LYS A 135 21.96 11.43 2.83
C LYS A 135 22.19 12.45 3.94
N ARG A 136 21.62 13.66 3.83
CA ARG A 136 21.72 14.72 4.84
C ARG A 136 21.07 14.33 6.17
N ALA A 137 19.90 13.72 6.11
CA ALA A 137 19.20 13.20 7.27
C ALA A 137 19.90 11.99 7.91
N GLY A 138 20.95 11.45 7.31
CA GLY A 138 21.65 10.26 7.81
C GLY A 138 20.89 8.94 7.59
N ALA A 139 19.97 8.91 6.62
CA ALA A 139 19.23 7.71 6.30
C ALA A 139 20.10 6.64 5.65
N LYS A 140 19.95 5.38 6.10
CA LYS A 140 20.63 4.22 5.53
C LYS A 140 19.77 3.64 4.40
N GLN A 141 20.19 3.81 3.17
CA GLN A 141 19.49 3.26 2.01
C GLN A 141 19.69 1.75 1.92
N SER A 142 18.65 1.01 1.53
CA SER A 142 18.75 -0.42 1.26
C SER A 142 19.43 -0.65 -0.10
N GLU A 143 20.43 -1.53 -0.15
CA GLU A 143 21.18 -1.85 -1.37
C GLU A 143 20.40 -2.73 -2.35
N ASP A 144 19.38 -3.46 -1.88
CA ASP A 144 18.62 -4.44 -2.65
C ASP A 144 17.46 -3.87 -3.49
N GLN A 145 17.34 -2.54 -3.57
CA GLN A 145 16.23 -1.87 -4.27
C GLN A 145 16.14 -2.20 -5.77
N THR A 146 17.27 -2.54 -6.38
CA THR A 146 17.36 -2.84 -7.82
C THR A 146 16.73 -4.16 -8.22
N LYS A 147 16.50 -5.09 -7.28
CA LYS A 147 15.97 -6.43 -7.58
C LYS A 147 14.44 -6.46 -7.63
N LEU A 148 13.75 -5.51 -7.01
CA LEU A 148 12.29 -5.50 -6.91
C LEU A 148 11.59 -4.92 -8.14
N SER A 149 12.22 -3.98 -8.85
CA SER A 149 11.68 -3.43 -10.10
C SER A 149 12.79 -2.73 -10.89
N SER A 150 13.23 -3.32 -11.98
CA SER A 150 14.17 -2.70 -12.94
C SER A 150 13.57 -1.49 -13.69
N SER A 151 12.26 -1.27 -13.59
CA SER A 151 11.54 -0.30 -14.43
C SER A 151 10.92 0.89 -13.69
N LEU A 152 10.85 0.87 -12.33
CA LEU A 152 10.19 1.93 -11.57
C LEU A 152 11.13 2.51 -10.50
N PRO A 153 11.48 3.81 -10.58
CA PRO A 153 12.34 4.44 -9.58
C PRO A 153 11.57 4.61 -8.26
N PHE A 154 12.03 3.93 -7.22
CA PHE A 154 11.63 4.17 -5.85
C PHE A 154 12.84 4.07 -4.92
N VAL A 155 12.72 4.60 -3.73
CA VAL A 155 13.77 4.53 -2.71
C VAL A 155 13.20 3.88 -1.45
N CYS A 156 13.98 2.99 -0.84
CA CYS A 156 13.71 2.46 0.48
C CYS A 156 14.93 2.73 1.38
N ALA A 157 14.71 3.24 2.58
CA ALA A 157 15.76 3.57 3.52
C ALA A 157 15.26 3.40 4.96
N ASN A 158 16.18 3.36 5.92
CA ASN A 158 15.86 3.44 7.33
C ASN A 158 16.45 4.74 7.90
N LEU A 159 15.67 5.45 8.71
CA LEU A 159 16.10 6.61 9.46
C LEU A 159 15.64 6.46 10.91
N LYS A 160 16.57 6.35 11.86
CA LYS A 160 16.27 5.96 13.24
C LYS A 160 15.52 4.62 13.24
N ASP A 161 14.32 4.57 13.84
CA ASP A 161 13.46 3.38 13.88
C ASP A 161 12.40 3.37 12.76
N ALA A 162 12.32 4.44 11.93
CA ALA A 162 11.35 4.56 10.86
C ALA A 162 11.83 3.93 9.54
N VAL A 163 10.90 3.32 8.82
CA VAL A 163 11.10 2.88 7.43
C VAL A 163 10.65 3.99 6.48
N LEU A 164 11.53 4.37 5.57
CA LEU A 164 11.31 5.43 4.60
C LEU A 164 11.05 4.86 3.20
N PHE A 165 10.03 5.36 2.52
CA PHE A 165 9.77 5.10 1.11
C PHE A 165 9.77 6.40 0.31
N GLY A 166 10.53 6.45 -0.79
CA GLY A 166 10.49 7.53 -1.77
C GLY A 166 9.77 7.06 -3.02
N LEU A 167 8.61 7.64 -3.33
CA LEU A 167 7.72 7.18 -4.40
C LEU A 167 7.65 8.15 -5.57
N PRO A 168 7.46 7.64 -6.82
CA PRO A 168 7.36 8.49 -8.01
C PRO A 168 6.11 9.36 -7.98
N GLY A 169 6.21 10.53 -8.64
CA GLY A 169 5.08 11.45 -8.80
C GLY A 169 4.05 11.00 -9.85
N ASN A 170 4.43 10.17 -10.83
CA ASN A 170 3.47 9.70 -11.84
C ASN A 170 2.48 8.69 -11.23
N PRO A 171 1.16 8.87 -11.46
CA PRO A 171 0.13 8.08 -10.77
C PRO A 171 0.24 6.58 -10.99
N LEU A 172 0.51 6.11 -12.21
CA LEU A 172 0.54 4.67 -12.51
C LEU A 172 1.73 3.97 -11.83
N GLY A 173 2.92 4.56 -11.91
CA GLY A 173 4.10 4.03 -11.21
C GLY A 173 3.94 4.08 -9.70
N PHE A 174 3.33 5.15 -9.19
CA PHE A 174 3.00 5.31 -7.79
C PHE A 174 2.07 4.20 -7.30
N VAL A 175 0.92 3.99 -7.95
CA VAL A 175 -0.05 2.94 -7.58
C VAL A 175 0.62 1.56 -7.59
N ASN A 176 1.41 1.25 -8.62
CA ASN A 176 2.08 -0.04 -8.72
C ASN A 176 3.04 -0.27 -7.55
N ILE A 177 3.90 0.70 -7.22
CA ILE A 177 4.86 0.55 -6.10
C ILE A 177 4.13 0.49 -4.77
N VAL A 178 3.12 1.33 -4.55
CA VAL A 178 2.29 1.27 -3.34
C VAL A 178 1.74 -0.14 -3.13
N GLN A 179 1.08 -0.70 -4.14
CA GLN A 179 0.42 -2.00 -4.05
C GLN A 179 1.39 -3.18 -3.89
N ARG A 180 2.56 -3.12 -4.54
CA ARG A 180 3.49 -4.25 -4.58
C ARG A 180 4.60 -4.20 -3.53
N VAL A 181 4.91 -3.01 -3.03
CA VAL A 181 6.03 -2.83 -2.10
C VAL A 181 5.55 -2.24 -0.79
N VAL A 182 4.94 -1.05 -0.82
CA VAL A 182 4.63 -0.30 0.39
C VAL A 182 3.60 -1.03 1.26
N LEU A 183 2.45 -1.38 0.69
CA LEU A 183 1.40 -2.05 1.45
C LEU A 183 1.83 -3.41 2.02
N PRO A 184 2.51 -4.31 1.26
CA PRO A 184 3.03 -5.55 1.82
C PRO A 184 4.01 -5.35 2.98
N VAL A 185 4.93 -4.39 2.88
CA VAL A 185 5.88 -4.11 3.97
C VAL A 185 5.17 -3.57 5.21
N ILE A 186 4.27 -2.60 5.04
CA ILE A 186 3.46 -2.08 6.15
C ILE A 186 2.63 -3.22 6.75
N TRP A 187 2.01 -4.09 5.93
CA TRP A 187 1.22 -5.20 6.42
C TRP A 187 2.02 -6.18 7.28
N GLN A 188 3.27 -6.45 6.93
CA GLN A 188 4.13 -7.32 7.75
C GLN A 188 4.28 -6.81 9.19
N SER A 189 4.21 -5.49 9.41
CA SER A 189 4.25 -4.91 10.76
C SER A 189 3.04 -5.26 11.63
N PHE A 190 1.91 -5.65 11.03
CA PHE A 190 0.74 -6.17 11.76
C PHE A 190 0.94 -7.59 12.28
N ARG A 191 2.01 -8.29 11.84
CA ARG A 191 2.36 -9.67 12.26
C ARG A 191 1.22 -10.67 12.07
N THR A 192 0.49 -10.53 10.98
CA THR A 192 -0.58 -11.43 10.54
C THR A 192 -0.42 -11.76 9.06
N ASP A 193 -1.09 -12.79 8.59
CA ASP A 193 -1.02 -13.19 7.19
C ASP A 193 -1.59 -12.11 6.25
N PRO A 194 -0.96 -11.85 5.10
CA PRO A 194 -1.42 -10.84 4.15
C PRO A 194 -2.69 -11.32 3.43
N PHE A 195 -3.86 -10.88 3.87
CA PHE A 195 -5.14 -11.24 3.26
C PHE A 195 -5.43 -10.49 1.96
N PHE A 196 -4.74 -9.38 1.69
CA PHE A 196 -5.00 -8.55 0.50
C PHE A 196 -4.15 -8.94 -0.72
N VAL A 197 -3.14 -9.79 -0.57
CA VAL A 197 -2.36 -10.30 -1.71
C VAL A 197 -3.16 -11.43 -2.36
N ARG A 198 -4.16 -11.05 -3.16
CA ARG A 198 -4.98 -12.01 -3.91
C ARG A 198 -4.45 -12.14 -5.32
N ARG A 199 -4.28 -13.36 -5.79
CA ARG A 199 -3.97 -13.68 -7.18
C ARG A 199 -5.20 -14.29 -7.84
N GLN A 200 -5.42 -13.88 -9.08
CA GLN A 200 -6.55 -14.34 -9.85
C GLN A 200 -6.14 -14.62 -11.30
N LYS A 201 -6.67 -15.70 -11.85
CA LYS A 201 -6.56 -15.99 -13.28
C LYS A 201 -7.43 -15.00 -14.05
N VAL A 202 -6.83 -14.29 -14.99
CA VAL A 202 -7.50 -13.36 -15.89
C VAL A 202 -7.13 -13.68 -17.33
N PHE A 203 -7.91 -13.19 -18.29
CA PHE A 203 -7.63 -13.36 -19.71
C PHE A 203 -7.22 -12.02 -20.31
N MET A 204 -6.15 -12.02 -21.11
CA MET A 204 -5.71 -10.81 -21.80
C MET A 204 -6.74 -10.35 -22.81
N GLY A 205 -7.19 -9.11 -22.72
CA GLY A 205 -8.09 -8.48 -23.70
C GLY A 205 -7.34 -7.73 -24.81
N PHE A 206 -6.01 -7.83 -24.85
CA PHE A 206 -5.16 -7.14 -25.82
C PHE A 206 -3.81 -7.86 -25.98
N ASP A 207 -3.17 -7.63 -27.12
CA ASP A 207 -1.82 -8.12 -27.37
C ASP A 207 -0.79 -7.24 -26.65
N TYR A 208 0.15 -7.88 -25.94
CA TYR A 208 1.24 -7.19 -25.25
C TYR A 208 2.58 -7.49 -25.92
N GLU A 209 3.25 -6.45 -26.40
CA GLU A 209 4.44 -6.54 -27.26
C GLU A 209 5.73 -7.02 -26.56
N GLY A 210 5.67 -7.36 -25.27
CA GLY A 210 6.79 -8.03 -24.62
C GLY A 210 7.87 -7.09 -24.06
N LYS A 211 7.51 -6.05 -23.35
CA LYS A 211 8.44 -5.26 -22.54
C LYS A 211 8.57 -5.90 -21.15
N ALA A 212 9.81 -6.00 -20.66
CA ALA A 212 10.04 -6.46 -19.29
C ALA A 212 9.45 -5.47 -18.27
N GLY A 213 8.80 -6.00 -17.23
CA GLY A 213 8.23 -5.21 -16.14
C GLY A 213 6.81 -5.64 -15.82
N ASP A 214 6.13 -4.77 -15.08
CA ASP A 214 4.78 -4.99 -14.61
C ASP A 214 3.75 -4.38 -15.56
N ILE A 215 2.70 -5.14 -15.87
CA ILE A 215 1.60 -4.69 -16.71
C ILE A 215 0.43 -4.34 -15.81
N CYS A 216 0.22 -3.04 -15.53
CA CYS A 216 -0.98 -2.60 -14.82
C CYS A 216 -2.19 -2.66 -15.74
N VAL A 217 -3.28 -3.26 -15.23
CA VAL A 217 -4.49 -3.53 -16.01
C VAL A 217 -5.75 -3.10 -15.28
N GLN A 218 -6.76 -2.76 -16.06
CA GLN A 218 -8.16 -2.73 -15.62
C GLN A 218 -8.72 -4.14 -15.69
N LEU A 219 -9.79 -4.41 -14.95
CA LEU A 219 -10.49 -5.68 -15.00
C LEU A 219 -11.95 -5.46 -15.35
N ALA A 220 -12.46 -6.26 -16.28
CA ALA A 220 -13.86 -6.24 -16.67
C ALA A 220 -14.43 -7.67 -16.74
N PRO A 221 -15.65 -7.91 -16.25
CA PRO A 221 -16.33 -9.18 -16.45
C PRO A 221 -16.81 -9.29 -17.92
N PHE A 222 -16.62 -10.45 -18.52
CA PHE A 222 -17.10 -10.76 -19.86
C PHE A 222 -17.33 -12.28 -19.99
N GLU A 223 -18.56 -12.70 -20.30
CA GLU A 223 -18.95 -14.10 -20.50
C GLU A 223 -18.45 -15.07 -19.42
N GLY A 224 -18.63 -14.69 -18.14
CA GLY A 224 -18.22 -15.50 -16.99
C GLY A 224 -16.70 -15.53 -16.74
N LYS A 225 -15.91 -14.76 -17.48
CA LYS A 225 -14.47 -14.58 -17.32
C LYS A 225 -14.14 -13.19 -16.83
N VAL A 226 -12.94 -13.02 -16.29
CA VAL A 226 -12.38 -11.70 -15.97
C VAL A 226 -11.34 -11.36 -17.02
N ILE A 227 -11.58 -10.27 -17.75
CA ILE A 227 -10.71 -9.79 -18.83
C ILE A 227 -9.82 -8.67 -18.33
N ALA A 228 -8.53 -8.78 -18.59
CA ALA A 228 -7.55 -7.74 -18.34
C ALA A 228 -7.49 -6.78 -19.52
N LEU A 229 -7.79 -5.50 -19.29
CA LEU A 229 -7.76 -4.43 -20.30
C LEU A 229 -6.62 -3.45 -20.00
N PRO A 230 -6.05 -2.78 -21.00
CA PRO A 230 -4.97 -1.83 -20.77
C PRO A 230 -5.48 -0.63 -19.98
N VAL A 231 -4.72 -0.20 -18.97
CA VAL A 231 -4.91 1.13 -18.39
C VAL A 231 -4.55 2.16 -19.46
N GLN A 232 -5.40 3.17 -19.68
CA GLN A 232 -5.21 4.16 -20.74
C GLN A 232 -3.79 4.73 -20.77
N LYS A 233 -3.18 4.76 -21.96
CA LYS A 233 -1.82 5.26 -22.18
C LYS A 233 -1.69 6.71 -21.70
N GLY A 234 -0.70 6.95 -20.86
CA GLY A 234 -0.36 8.25 -20.29
C GLY A 234 -0.09 8.10 -18.79
N SER A 235 1.16 7.75 -18.43
CA SER A 235 1.59 7.52 -17.04
C SER A 235 1.33 8.70 -16.09
N GLY A 236 1.10 9.90 -16.64
CA GLY A 236 0.77 11.11 -15.89
C GLY A 236 -0.72 11.35 -15.63
N ARG A 237 -1.61 10.46 -16.05
CA ARG A 237 -3.06 10.67 -15.89
C ARG A 237 -3.56 10.13 -14.56
N SER A 238 -4.29 10.98 -13.83
CA SER A 238 -4.95 10.62 -12.55
C SER A 238 -5.99 9.51 -12.68
N SER A 239 -6.43 9.17 -13.90
CA SER A 239 -7.31 8.03 -14.16
C SER A 239 -6.72 6.69 -13.68
N ALA A 240 -5.39 6.59 -13.55
CA ALA A 240 -4.73 5.41 -12.99
C ALA A 240 -5.24 5.04 -11.59
N PHE A 241 -5.64 6.02 -10.77
CA PHE A 241 -6.20 5.75 -9.43
C PHE A 241 -7.56 5.05 -9.48
N ARG A 242 -8.33 5.28 -10.54
CA ARG A 242 -9.64 4.65 -10.74
C ARG A 242 -9.51 3.34 -11.51
N ASP A 243 -8.65 3.32 -12.52
CA ASP A 243 -8.69 2.30 -13.56
C ASP A 243 -7.72 1.13 -13.27
N ALA A 244 -6.61 1.36 -12.56
CA ALA A 244 -5.68 0.28 -12.23
C ALA A 244 -6.26 -0.63 -11.14
N ALA A 245 -6.61 -1.86 -11.51
CA ALA A 245 -7.25 -2.84 -10.64
C ALA A 245 -6.35 -4.04 -10.29
N ALA A 246 -5.36 -4.33 -11.12
CA ALA A 246 -4.43 -5.43 -10.92
C ALA A 246 -3.11 -5.20 -11.65
N VAL A 247 -2.13 -6.04 -11.34
CA VAL A 247 -0.86 -6.11 -12.04
C VAL A 247 -0.58 -7.54 -12.50
N ILE A 248 -0.11 -7.66 -13.73
CA ILE A 248 0.39 -8.91 -14.31
C ILE A 248 1.91 -8.81 -14.32
N PRO A 249 2.64 -9.60 -13.50
CA PRO A 249 4.10 -9.60 -13.51
C PRO A 249 4.63 -10.17 -14.83
N ASN A 250 5.51 -9.43 -15.52
CA ASN A 250 6.17 -9.88 -16.74
C ASN A 250 7.68 -9.58 -16.70
N PRO A 251 8.44 -10.11 -15.74
CA PRO A 251 9.83 -9.75 -15.49
C PRO A 251 10.75 -10.10 -16.69
N GLN A 252 10.38 -11.11 -17.46
CA GLN A 252 11.15 -11.57 -18.63
C GLN A 252 10.78 -10.84 -19.92
N GLY A 253 9.73 -10.01 -19.91
CA GLY A 253 9.29 -9.28 -21.09
C GLY A 253 8.73 -10.17 -22.18
N ARG A 254 8.06 -11.29 -21.85
CA ARG A 254 7.44 -12.13 -22.87
C ARG A 254 6.29 -11.43 -23.58
N LYS A 255 6.07 -11.77 -24.83
CA LYS A 255 4.85 -11.40 -25.54
C LYS A 255 3.67 -12.19 -24.95
N ILE A 256 2.51 -11.54 -24.87
CA ILE A 256 1.27 -12.15 -24.36
C ILE A 256 0.17 -11.80 -25.37
N GLU A 257 -0.50 -12.80 -25.88
CA GLU A 257 -1.56 -12.61 -26.90
C GLU A 257 -2.93 -12.36 -26.24
N ALA A 258 -3.79 -11.67 -26.95
CA ALA A 258 -5.19 -11.52 -26.55
C ALA A 258 -5.87 -12.90 -26.42
N GLY A 259 -6.65 -13.09 -25.36
CA GLY A 259 -7.27 -14.37 -25.01
C GLY A 259 -6.39 -15.29 -24.16
N GLU A 260 -5.08 -15.03 -24.03
CA GLU A 260 -4.20 -15.83 -23.18
C GLU A 260 -4.56 -15.66 -21.70
N ALA A 261 -4.56 -16.78 -20.98
CA ALA A 261 -4.80 -16.79 -19.54
C ALA A 261 -3.50 -16.51 -18.78
N VAL A 262 -3.53 -15.53 -17.90
CA VAL A 262 -2.39 -15.11 -17.07
C VAL A 262 -2.82 -14.95 -15.62
N GLU A 263 -1.85 -14.98 -14.70
CA GLU A 263 -2.08 -14.69 -13.30
C GLU A 263 -1.89 -13.20 -13.03
N ALA A 264 -2.89 -12.55 -12.44
CA ALA A 264 -2.82 -11.16 -12.01
C ALA A 264 -2.87 -11.05 -10.49
N GLN A 265 -2.05 -10.20 -9.94
CA GLN A 265 -2.13 -9.78 -8.54
C GLN A 265 -3.13 -8.63 -8.43
N MET A 266 -4.20 -8.85 -7.69
CA MET A 266 -5.26 -7.87 -7.46
C MET A 266 -4.76 -6.72 -6.58
N PHE A 267 -5.19 -5.51 -6.87
CA PHE A 267 -4.89 -4.36 -6.04
C PHE A 267 -5.87 -4.26 -4.86
N PHE A 268 -5.34 -3.87 -3.71
CA PHE A 268 -6.15 -3.50 -2.56
C PHE A 268 -6.76 -2.11 -2.80
N ASN A 269 -8.06 -1.97 -2.62
CA ASN A 269 -8.81 -0.73 -2.89
C ASN A 269 -9.25 0.01 -1.62
N GLY A 270 -8.77 -0.39 -0.46
CA GLY A 270 -9.11 0.25 0.83
C GLY A 270 -10.39 -0.28 1.49
N LEU A 271 -11.10 -1.18 0.86
CA LEU A 271 -12.28 -1.84 1.45
C LEU A 271 -11.87 -3.24 1.93
N LEU A 272 -11.95 -3.46 3.23
CA LEU A 272 -11.90 -4.80 3.83
C LEU A 272 -13.26 -5.44 3.57
N GLY A 273 -13.41 -6.03 2.40
CA GLY A 273 -14.64 -6.69 1.98
C GLY A 273 -14.54 -8.19 2.09
#